data_c3c7702c9104cf621a6c5e5644402a2a
#
_entry.id   c3c7702c9104cf621a6c5e5644402a2a
#
_cell.length_a   1.000
_cell.length_b   1.000
_cell.length_c   1.000
_cell.angle_alpha   90.00
_cell.angle_beta   90.00
_cell.angle_gamma   90.00
#
_symmetry.space_group_name_H-M   'P 1'
#
loop_
_entity.id
_entity.type
_entity.pdbx_description
1 polymer ?
#
loop_
_entity_poly.entity_id
_entity_poly.type
_entity_poly.pdbx_seq_one_letter_code
_entity_poly.pdbx_strand_id
1 'polypeptide(L)'
;MSVVLSIKNVAKTYGAVRALNGVSFDVPQGSVFGILGPNGSGKTTLLGIVMDVLKANKGEFLWFGQPGGSPEQRKKIGCLLETPNFYSYLSGTDNLKITQAISGRGTKADIDEVLKKVNLYDRRWSSFKSFSLGMKQRLAIGAALLGNPKVLVLDEPTNGLDPVGIAEIRKLIVELKEQGHTIIMASHLLDEVEKVCTHAAILKTGNLITTGDVAEIMMDEDIVELSAADINALSSILQHFGKEVFFDEKKNTVQIIFPKGTAKMEEINQYCFNNGVVLTQLVLRKKRLEARFFELTNN
;
A
#
# COMPACT_ATOMS: atom_id res chain seq x y z
N MET A 1 9.79 -8.41 -15.96
CA MET A 1 8.37 -8.58 -15.58
C MET A 1 7.50 -7.79 -16.53
N SER A 2 6.31 -8.28 -16.88
CA SER A 2 5.36 -7.52 -17.71
C SER A 2 4.75 -6.38 -16.89
N VAL A 3 4.51 -5.23 -17.54
CA VAL A 3 3.95 -4.02 -16.93
C VAL A 3 2.47 -3.93 -17.29
N VAL A 4 1.60 -3.72 -16.31
CA VAL A 4 0.15 -3.53 -16.54
C VAL A 4 -0.24 -2.08 -16.66
N LEU A 5 0.41 -1.19 -15.90
CA LEU A 5 0.20 0.26 -15.95
C LEU A 5 1.56 0.95 -16.03
N SER A 6 1.74 1.82 -17.01
CA SER A 6 2.90 2.71 -17.12
C SER A 6 2.41 4.15 -17.05
N ILE A 7 2.97 4.94 -16.15
CA ILE A 7 2.67 6.35 -15.95
C ILE A 7 3.91 7.14 -16.36
N LYS A 8 3.75 8.12 -17.27
CA LYS A 8 4.86 8.86 -17.84
C LYS A 8 4.62 10.38 -17.73
N ASN A 9 5.38 11.00 -16.86
CA ASN A 9 5.42 12.45 -16.67
C ASN A 9 4.03 13.08 -16.45
N VAL A 10 3.15 12.41 -15.70
CA VAL A 10 1.78 12.85 -15.46
C VAL A 10 1.77 14.03 -14.51
N ALA A 11 1.19 15.16 -14.98
CA ALA A 11 1.02 16.38 -14.20
C ALA A 11 -0.44 16.84 -14.19
N LYS A 12 -0.89 17.38 -13.06
CA LYS A 12 -2.23 17.91 -12.87
C LYS A 12 -2.22 19.15 -11.99
N THR A 13 -2.92 20.19 -12.45
CA THR A 13 -3.06 21.46 -11.72
C THR A 13 -4.53 21.84 -11.60
N TYR A 14 -4.94 22.34 -10.44
CA TYR A 14 -6.26 22.90 -10.16
C TYR A 14 -6.06 24.37 -9.70
N GLY A 15 -6.27 25.31 -10.60
CA GLY A 15 -5.94 26.72 -10.32
C GLY A 15 -4.47 26.88 -9.93
N ALA A 16 -4.22 27.35 -8.71
CA ALA A 16 -2.85 27.52 -8.17
C ALA A 16 -2.25 26.23 -7.57
N VAL A 17 -3.06 25.19 -7.36
CA VAL A 17 -2.63 23.95 -6.69
C VAL A 17 -2.10 22.96 -7.72
N ARG A 18 -0.82 22.59 -7.61
CA ARG A 18 -0.22 21.50 -8.38
C ARG A 18 -0.44 20.17 -7.65
N ALA A 19 -1.46 19.43 -8.08
CA ALA A 19 -1.80 18.15 -7.47
C ALA A 19 -0.83 17.03 -7.88
N LEU A 20 -0.24 17.10 -9.09
CA LEU A 20 0.80 16.17 -9.58
C LEU A 20 1.85 16.94 -10.39
N ASN A 21 3.12 16.61 -10.19
CA ASN A 21 4.29 17.31 -10.76
C ASN A 21 5.16 16.36 -11.60
N GLY A 22 4.61 15.77 -12.67
CA GLY A 22 5.41 14.93 -13.58
C GLY A 22 5.72 13.55 -12.99
N VAL A 23 4.71 12.90 -12.40
CA VAL A 23 4.84 11.55 -11.81
C VAL A 23 5.07 10.50 -12.89
N SER A 24 6.08 9.62 -12.67
CA SER A 24 6.42 8.52 -13.59
C SER A 24 6.79 7.27 -12.81
N PHE A 25 6.11 6.16 -13.08
CA PHE A 25 6.45 4.83 -12.58
C PHE A 25 5.69 3.73 -13.32
N ASP A 26 6.13 2.49 -13.16
CA ASP A 26 5.52 1.32 -13.75
C ASP A 26 4.94 0.40 -12.66
N VAL A 27 3.81 -0.24 -12.97
CA VAL A 27 3.18 -1.25 -12.10
C VAL A 27 3.39 -2.63 -12.71
N PRO A 28 4.12 -3.53 -12.03
CA PRO A 28 4.33 -4.90 -12.49
C PRO A 28 3.04 -5.73 -12.43
N GLN A 29 2.86 -6.64 -13.40
CA GLN A 29 1.77 -7.60 -13.39
C GLN A 29 1.89 -8.58 -12.21
N GLY A 30 0.76 -8.92 -11.58
CA GLY A 30 0.70 -9.85 -10.43
C GLY A 30 1.21 -9.24 -9.12
N SER A 31 1.50 -7.93 -9.09
CA SER A 31 1.90 -7.23 -7.88
C SER A 31 0.68 -6.73 -7.08
N VAL A 32 0.88 -6.53 -5.78
CA VAL A 32 0.11 -5.57 -4.99
C VAL A 32 0.95 -4.31 -4.92
N PHE A 33 0.50 -3.25 -5.60
CA PHE A 33 1.22 -1.99 -5.73
C PHE A 33 0.57 -0.91 -4.86
N GLY A 34 1.30 -0.39 -3.89
CA GLY A 34 0.86 0.68 -3.00
C GLY A 34 1.22 2.07 -3.52
N ILE A 35 0.24 2.97 -3.63
CA ILE A 35 0.48 4.40 -3.84
C ILE A 35 0.34 5.08 -2.49
N LEU A 36 1.46 5.51 -1.91
CA LEU A 36 1.56 5.99 -0.54
C LEU A 36 1.72 7.50 -0.48
N GLY A 37 1.23 8.09 0.58
CA GLY A 37 1.46 9.50 0.87
C GLY A 37 0.41 10.07 1.82
N PRO A 38 0.67 11.23 2.44
CA PRO A 38 -0.28 11.91 3.28
C PRO A 38 -1.51 12.37 2.50
N ASN A 39 -2.54 12.82 3.21
CA ASN A 39 -3.69 13.45 2.57
C ASN A 39 -3.24 14.68 1.77
N GLY A 40 -3.79 14.84 0.56
CA GLY A 40 -3.38 15.92 -0.35
C GLY A 40 -2.09 15.65 -1.15
N SER A 41 -1.44 14.47 -1.03
CA SER A 41 -0.24 14.15 -1.81
C SER A 41 -0.48 13.86 -3.30
N GLY A 42 -1.75 13.74 -3.74
CA GLY A 42 -2.11 13.51 -5.14
C GLY A 42 -2.56 12.08 -5.47
N LYS A 43 -2.67 11.16 -4.51
CA LYS A 43 -3.05 9.75 -4.71
C LYS A 43 -4.38 9.60 -5.47
N THR A 44 -5.46 10.13 -4.93
CA THR A 44 -6.80 10.09 -5.55
C THR A 44 -6.83 10.79 -6.92
N THR A 45 -6.09 11.91 -7.07
CA THR A 45 -5.96 12.57 -8.38
C THR A 45 -5.26 11.66 -9.40
N LEU A 46 -4.20 10.98 -9.01
CA LEU A 46 -3.49 10.03 -9.88
C LEU A 46 -4.39 8.86 -10.26
N LEU A 47 -5.08 8.24 -9.28
CA LEU A 47 -6.03 7.17 -9.56
C LEU A 47 -7.17 7.64 -10.48
N GLY A 48 -7.72 8.84 -10.26
CA GLY A 48 -8.74 9.43 -11.12
C GLY A 48 -8.26 9.62 -12.57
N ILE A 49 -6.98 9.97 -12.77
CA ILE A 49 -6.39 10.11 -14.11
C ILE A 49 -6.22 8.74 -14.78
N VAL A 50 -5.64 7.76 -14.12
CA VAL A 50 -5.41 6.43 -14.73
C VAL A 50 -6.71 5.67 -14.96
N MET A 51 -7.79 6.02 -14.26
CA MET A 51 -9.15 5.51 -14.48
C MET A 51 -9.94 6.34 -15.52
N ASP A 52 -9.32 7.35 -16.14
CA ASP A 52 -9.92 8.23 -17.15
C ASP A 52 -11.15 9.01 -16.64
N VAL A 53 -11.24 9.21 -15.31
CA VAL A 53 -12.24 10.09 -14.66
C VAL A 53 -11.78 11.55 -14.71
N LEU A 54 -10.45 11.75 -14.61
CA LEU A 54 -9.81 13.05 -14.66
C LEU A 54 -8.82 13.11 -15.83
N LYS A 55 -8.72 14.28 -16.48
CA LYS A 55 -7.70 14.50 -17.52
C LYS A 55 -6.43 15.07 -16.92
N ALA A 56 -5.28 14.51 -17.27
CA ALA A 56 -3.98 15.10 -16.98
C ALA A 56 -3.79 16.41 -17.75
N ASN A 57 -3.02 17.35 -17.21
CA ASN A 57 -2.58 18.53 -17.95
C ASN A 57 -1.36 18.23 -18.85
N LYS A 58 -0.51 17.28 -18.42
CA LYS A 58 0.67 16.80 -19.16
C LYS A 58 0.91 15.34 -18.86
N GLY A 59 1.68 14.68 -19.74
CA GLY A 59 2.04 13.28 -19.60
C GLY A 59 0.97 12.34 -20.14
N GLU A 60 1.25 11.06 -20.03
CA GLU A 60 0.39 9.98 -20.52
C GLU A 60 0.42 8.79 -19.56
N PHE A 61 -0.54 7.91 -19.72
CA PHE A 61 -0.52 6.60 -19.08
C PHE A 61 -0.91 5.51 -20.07
N LEU A 62 -0.36 4.31 -19.86
CA LEU A 62 -0.58 3.15 -20.71
C LEU A 62 -1.11 2.01 -19.85
N TRP A 63 -2.25 1.45 -20.24
CA TRP A 63 -2.74 0.19 -19.70
C TRP A 63 -2.38 -0.95 -20.64
N PHE A 64 -1.73 -2.00 -20.13
CA PHE A 64 -1.33 -3.18 -20.90
C PHE A 64 -0.53 -2.82 -22.18
N GLY A 65 0.34 -1.81 -22.09
CA GLY A 65 1.14 -1.30 -23.20
C GLY A 65 0.40 -0.45 -24.23
N GLN A 66 -0.88 -0.15 -24.02
CA GLN A 66 -1.72 0.63 -24.93
C GLN A 66 -2.12 1.96 -24.26
N PRO A 67 -2.28 3.07 -25.01
CA PRO A 67 -2.78 4.32 -24.45
C PRO A 67 -4.06 4.11 -23.65
N GLY A 68 -4.16 4.75 -22.48
CA GLY A 68 -5.30 4.62 -21.59
C GLY A 68 -6.61 5.13 -22.17
N GLY A 69 -7.73 4.78 -21.55
CA GLY A 69 -9.06 5.34 -21.86
C GLY A 69 -9.93 4.54 -22.82
N SER A 70 -9.49 3.41 -23.40
CA SER A 70 -10.37 2.61 -24.26
C SER A 70 -11.41 1.81 -23.45
N PRO A 71 -12.64 1.61 -23.97
CA PRO A 71 -13.64 0.79 -23.31
C PRO A 71 -13.19 -0.66 -23.05
N GLU A 72 -12.42 -1.24 -23.98
CA GLU A 72 -11.89 -2.61 -23.88
C GLU A 72 -10.88 -2.74 -22.74
N GLN A 73 -10.09 -1.71 -22.49
CA GLN A 73 -9.17 -1.68 -21.34
C GLN A 73 -9.95 -1.55 -20.03
N ARG A 74 -10.94 -0.65 -19.97
CA ARG A 74 -11.76 -0.46 -18.77
C ARG A 74 -12.50 -1.71 -18.34
N LYS A 75 -12.93 -2.58 -19.27
CA LYS A 75 -13.53 -3.89 -18.95
C LYS A 75 -12.57 -4.83 -18.20
N LYS A 76 -11.25 -4.66 -18.37
CA LYS A 76 -10.22 -5.48 -17.71
C LYS A 76 -9.82 -4.95 -16.32
N ILE A 77 -10.38 -3.82 -15.92
CA ILE A 77 -10.03 -3.10 -14.68
C ILE A 77 -11.27 -2.97 -13.82
N GLY A 78 -11.22 -3.45 -12.60
CA GLY A 78 -12.20 -3.16 -11.56
C GLY A 78 -11.72 -1.99 -10.72
N CYS A 79 -12.62 -1.10 -10.31
CA CYS A 79 -12.20 0.02 -9.47
C CYS A 79 -13.17 0.28 -8.32
N LEU A 80 -12.60 0.72 -7.22
CA LEU A 80 -13.26 1.36 -6.10
C LEU A 80 -12.53 2.68 -5.87
N LEU A 81 -13.15 3.79 -6.28
CA LEU A 81 -12.67 5.15 -6.00
C LEU A 81 -13.57 5.75 -4.93
N GLU A 82 -12.96 6.32 -3.90
CA GLU A 82 -13.64 6.93 -2.76
C GLU A 82 -14.53 5.92 -1.97
N THR A 83 -15.65 6.40 -1.44
CA THR A 83 -16.54 5.60 -0.59
C THR A 83 -17.51 4.73 -1.39
N PRO A 84 -17.90 3.55 -0.85
CA PRO A 84 -18.92 2.70 -1.47
C PRO A 84 -20.25 3.44 -1.64
N ASN A 85 -20.69 3.62 -2.87
CA ASN A 85 -21.95 4.32 -3.18
C ASN A 85 -22.96 3.37 -3.78
N PHE A 86 -23.85 2.84 -2.94
CA PHE A 86 -24.89 1.88 -3.28
C PHE A 86 -26.27 2.36 -2.83
N TYR A 87 -27.31 1.81 -3.41
CA TYR A 87 -28.68 2.08 -3.00
C TYR A 87 -28.94 1.46 -1.62
N SER A 88 -29.12 2.30 -0.62
CA SER A 88 -29.18 1.90 0.78
C SER A 88 -30.35 0.96 1.12
N TYR A 89 -31.46 1.07 0.40
CA TYR A 89 -32.67 0.27 0.58
C TYR A 89 -32.66 -1.07 -0.18
N LEU A 90 -31.74 -1.25 -1.12
CA LEU A 90 -31.60 -2.50 -1.87
C LEU A 90 -30.68 -3.50 -1.13
N SER A 91 -30.84 -4.77 -1.49
CA SER A 91 -29.96 -5.83 -1.00
C SER A 91 -28.55 -5.75 -1.60
N GLY A 92 -27.58 -6.46 -0.99
CA GLY A 92 -26.25 -6.61 -1.57
C GLY A 92 -26.29 -7.18 -2.98
N THR A 93 -27.09 -8.22 -3.19
CA THR A 93 -27.30 -8.84 -4.51
C THR A 93 -27.89 -7.87 -5.54
N ASP A 94 -28.91 -7.07 -5.16
CA ASP A 94 -29.55 -6.16 -6.11
C ASP A 94 -28.64 -4.99 -6.48
N ASN A 95 -27.84 -4.50 -5.54
CA ASN A 95 -26.80 -3.51 -5.83
C ASN A 95 -25.75 -4.06 -6.83
N LEU A 96 -25.30 -5.30 -6.66
CA LEU A 96 -24.38 -5.93 -7.62
C LEU A 96 -25.02 -6.17 -9.00
N LYS A 97 -26.32 -6.51 -9.08
CA LYS A 97 -27.04 -6.58 -10.36
C LYS A 97 -27.05 -5.23 -11.10
N ILE A 98 -27.28 -4.14 -10.38
CA ILE A 98 -27.23 -2.79 -10.97
C ILE A 98 -25.81 -2.49 -11.46
N THR A 99 -24.80 -2.76 -10.65
CA THR A 99 -23.40 -2.56 -11.05
C THR A 99 -23.05 -3.40 -12.29
N GLN A 100 -23.50 -4.65 -12.34
CA GLN A 100 -23.31 -5.55 -13.47
C GLN A 100 -23.97 -4.99 -14.75
N ALA A 101 -25.21 -4.51 -14.64
CA ALA A 101 -25.97 -3.95 -15.77
C ALA A 101 -25.30 -2.66 -16.31
N ILE A 102 -24.82 -1.77 -15.42
CA ILE A 102 -24.17 -0.51 -15.82
C ILE A 102 -22.77 -0.78 -16.42
N SER A 103 -21.99 -1.63 -15.80
CA SER A 103 -20.62 -1.89 -16.24
C SER A 103 -20.51 -2.82 -17.45
N GLY A 104 -21.56 -3.61 -17.72
CA GLY A 104 -21.54 -4.67 -18.71
C GLY A 104 -20.52 -5.78 -18.42
N ARG A 105 -20.06 -5.91 -17.15
CA ARG A 105 -19.07 -6.90 -16.73
C ARG A 105 -19.70 -8.00 -15.90
N GLY A 106 -19.32 -9.23 -16.20
CA GLY A 106 -19.80 -10.41 -15.48
C GLY A 106 -21.21 -10.85 -15.88
N THR A 107 -21.66 -11.92 -15.26
CA THR A 107 -22.96 -12.57 -15.43
C THR A 107 -23.72 -12.61 -14.11
N LYS A 108 -24.95 -13.09 -14.11
CA LYS A 108 -25.71 -13.33 -12.86
C LYS A 108 -25.04 -14.37 -11.95
N ALA A 109 -24.38 -15.37 -12.54
CA ALA A 109 -23.62 -16.39 -11.79
C ALA A 109 -22.42 -15.77 -11.06
N ASP A 110 -21.73 -14.83 -11.69
CA ASP A 110 -20.57 -14.15 -11.07
C ASP A 110 -20.94 -13.37 -9.80
N ILE A 111 -22.19 -12.92 -9.67
CA ILE A 111 -22.67 -12.20 -8.48
C ILE A 111 -22.59 -13.08 -7.23
N ASP A 112 -23.05 -14.33 -7.30
CA ASP A 112 -23.00 -15.25 -6.18
C ASP A 112 -21.56 -15.65 -5.84
N GLU A 113 -20.71 -15.84 -6.84
CA GLU A 113 -19.29 -16.15 -6.65
C GLU A 113 -18.55 -14.97 -5.99
N VAL A 114 -18.80 -13.75 -6.46
CA VAL A 114 -18.22 -12.55 -5.86
C VAL A 114 -18.69 -12.38 -4.41
N LEU A 115 -19.98 -12.58 -4.12
CA LEU A 115 -20.50 -12.50 -2.76
C LEU A 115 -19.87 -13.53 -1.81
N LYS A 116 -19.55 -14.72 -2.32
CA LYS A 116 -18.78 -15.72 -1.58
C LYS A 116 -17.34 -15.26 -1.33
N LYS A 117 -16.65 -14.78 -2.38
CA LYS A 117 -15.26 -14.29 -2.28
C LYS A 117 -15.11 -13.16 -1.25
N VAL A 118 -16.07 -12.24 -1.19
CA VAL A 118 -16.03 -11.12 -0.23
C VAL A 118 -16.73 -11.46 1.10
N ASN A 119 -17.07 -12.73 1.37
CA ASN A 119 -17.70 -13.20 2.59
C ASN A 119 -18.99 -12.45 2.96
N LEU A 120 -19.87 -12.26 1.96
CA LEU A 120 -21.18 -11.61 2.12
C LEU A 120 -22.33 -12.48 1.61
N TYR A 121 -22.10 -13.72 1.20
CA TYR A 121 -23.11 -14.59 0.61
C TYR A 121 -24.30 -14.84 1.54
N ASP A 122 -24.05 -15.08 2.83
CA ASP A 122 -25.12 -15.33 3.80
C ASP A 122 -25.98 -14.09 4.11
N ARG A 123 -25.41 -12.92 3.85
CA ARG A 123 -26.09 -11.63 4.04
C ARG A 123 -26.55 -10.99 2.72
N ARG A 124 -26.47 -11.72 1.60
CA ARG A 124 -26.70 -11.20 0.23
C ARG A 124 -28.05 -10.54 0.02
N TRP A 125 -29.09 -10.98 0.75
CA TRP A 125 -30.44 -10.41 0.69
C TRP A 125 -30.71 -9.34 1.74
N SER A 126 -29.80 -9.10 2.67
CA SER A 126 -29.94 -8.03 3.64
C SER A 126 -29.79 -6.66 2.96
N SER A 127 -30.58 -5.67 3.41
CA SER A 127 -30.49 -4.28 2.93
C SER A 127 -29.09 -3.72 3.19
N PHE A 128 -28.53 -3.01 2.21
CA PHE A 128 -27.22 -2.35 2.33
C PHE A 128 -27.16 -1.38 3.50
N LYS A 129 -28.28 -0.75 3.87
CA LYS A 129 -28.38 0.12 5.06
C LYS A 129 -27.96 -0.61 6.35
N SER A 130 -28.23 -1.92 6.45
CA SER A 130 -27.91 -2.73 7.63
C SER A 130 -26.47 -3.25 7.67
N PHE A 131 -25.67 -2.99 6.63
CA PHE A 131 -24.28 -3.43 6.57
C PHE A 131 -23.39 -2.56 7.45
N SER A 132 -22.46 -3.21 8.18
CA SER A 132 -21.35 -2.50 8.83
C SER A 132 -20.46 -1.82 7.76
N LEU A 133 -19.60 -0.91 8.19
CA LEU A 133 -18.68 -0.23 7.26
C LEU A 133 -17.78 -1.26 6.54
N GLY A 134 -17.24 -2.25 7.26
CA GLY A 134 -16.45 -3.33 6.67
C GLY A 134 -17.24 -4.18 5.66
N MET A 135 -18.51 -4.49 5.94
CA MET A 135 -19.39 -5.18 4.96
C MET A 135 -19.63 -4.32 3.71
N LYS A 136 -19.84 -3.01 3.88
CA LYS A 136 -20.01 -2.06 2.77
C LYS A 136 -18.75 -2.02 1.90
N GLN A 137 -17.58 -1.97 2.52
CA GLN A 137 -16.29 -1.97 1.83
C GLN A 137 -16.05 -3.27 1.06
N ARG A 138 -16.36 -4.43 1.70
CA ARG A 138 -16.27 -5.73 1.04
C ARG A 138 -17.23 -5.84 -0.16
N LEU A 139 -18.45 -5.33 -0.05
CA LEU A 139 -19.39 -5.29 -1.19
C LEU A 139 -18.85 -4.41 -2.34
N ALA A 140 -18.18 -3.29 -2.03
CA ALA A 140 -17.60 -2.41 -3.05
C ALA A 140 -16.41 -3.07 -3.76
N ILE A 141 -15.55 -3.80 -3.04
CA ILE A 141 -14.51 -4.63 -3.65
C ILE A 141 -15.17 -5.74 -4.49
N GLY A 142 -16.25 -6.35 -4.01
CA GLY A 142 -17.05 -7.31 -4.78
C GLY A 142 -17.57 -6.73 -6.10
N ALA A 143 -18.11 -5.52 -6.06
CA ALA A 143 -18.54 -4.82 -7.28
C ALA A 143 -17.38 -4.58 -8.27
N ALA A 144 -16.20 -4.23 -7.75
CA ALA A 144 -15.01 -4.11 -8.57
C ALA A 144 -14.57 -5.44 -9.20
N LEU A 145 -14.81 -6.57 -8.52
CA LEU A 145 -14.46 -7.93 -8.96
C LEU A 145 -15.40 -8.50 -10.04
N LEU A 146 -16.57 -7.90 -10.28
CA LEU A 146 -17.50 -8.41 -11.30
C LEU A 146 -16.83 -8.55 -12.66
N GLY A 147 -17.01 -9.72 -13.30
CA GLY A 147 -16.41 -10.06 -14.58
C GLY A 147 -14.91 -10.41 -14.49
N ASN A 148 -14.43 -10.72 -13.29
CA ASN A 148 -13.06 -11.20 -13.04
C ASN A 148 -11.95 -10.35 -13.71
N PRO A 149 -11.86 -9.03 -13.39
CA PRO A 149 -10.90 -8.13 -14.02
C PRO A 149 -9.46 -8.53 -13.71
N LYS A 150 -8.53 -8.27 -14.64
CA LYS A 150 -7.10 -8.55 -14.43
C LYS A 150 -6.45 -7.62 -13.40
N VAL A 151 -6.99 -6.42 -13.26
CA VAL A 151 -6.47 -5.38 -12.38
C VAL A 151 -7.58 -4.83 -11.50
N LEU A 152 -7.27 -4.61 -10.23
CA LEU A 152 -8.12 -3.90 -9.28
C LEU A 152 -7.44 -2.59 -8.86
N VAL A 153 -8.17 -1.48 -8.91
CA VAL A 153 -7.73 -0.17 -8.43
C VAL A 153 -8.61 0.21 -7.24
N LEU A 154 -8.00 0.34 -6.07
CA LEU A 154 -8.68 0.56 -4.79
C LEU A 154 -8.16 1.84 -4.13
N ASP A 155 -9.02 2.83 -3.95
CA ASP A 155 -8.65 4.06 -3.21
C ASP A 155 -9.05 3.91 -1.74
N GLU A 156 -8.05 3.94 -0.84
CA GLU A 156 -8.19 3.85 0.61
C GLU A 156 -9.10 2.69 1.07
N PRO A 157 -8.86 1.42 0.66
CA PRO A 157 -9.79 0.31 0.90
C PRO A 157 -9.99 -0.06 2.37
N THR A 158 -9.13 0.39 3.26
CA THR A 158 -9.19 0.11 4.70
C THR A 158 -9.58 1.33 5.54
N ASN A 159 -9.84 2.47 4.90
CA ASN A 159 -10.09 3.72 5.61
C ASN A 159 -11.38 3.65 6.47
N GLY A 160 -11.26 4.08 7.73
CA GLY A 160 -12.38 4.13 8.68
C GLY A 160 -12.83 2.77 9.23
N LEU A 161 -12.15 1.67 8.88
CA LEU A 161 -12.45 0.35 9.42
C LEU A 161 -11.82 0.16 10.80
N ASP A 162 -12.44 -0.69 11.60
CA ASP A 162 -11.84 -1.21 12.83
C ASP A 162 -10.71 -2.22 12.52
N PRO A 163 -9.88 -2.59 13.50
CA PRO A 163 -8.75 -3.49 13.27
C PRO A 163 -9.15 -4.85 12.67
N VAL A 164 -10.35 -5.34 13.00
CA VAL A 164 -10.87 -6.62 12.45
C VAL A 164 -11.21 -6.44 10.97
N GLY A 165 -11.93 -5.38 10.62
CA GLY A 165 -12.26 -5.05 9.22
C GLY A 165 -11.01 -4.82 8.37
N ILE A 166 -9.99 -4.14 8.90
CA ILE A 166 -8.70 -3.98 8.23
C ILE A 166 -8.05 -5.34 7.94
N ALA A 167 -8.03 -6.24 8.93
CA ALA A 167 -7.45 -7.58 8.76
C ALA A 167 -8.20 -8.41 7.72
N GLU A 168 -9.55 -8.31 7.67
CA GLU A 168 -10.38 -8.99 6.66
C GLU A 168 -10.10 -8.48 5.24
N ILE A 169 -10.02 -7.15 5.04
CA ILE A 169 -9.69 -6.58 3.73
C ILE A 169 -8.27 -6.96 3.30
N ARG A 170 -7.31 -6.94 4.22
CA ARG A 170 -5.94 -7.39 3.96
C ARG A 170 -5.89 -8.83 3.47
N LYS A 171 -6.57 -9.75 4.18
CA LYS A 171 -6.67 -11.16 3.79
C LYS A 171 -7.26 -11.30 2.38
N LEU A 172 -8.34 -10.59 2.09
CA LEU A 172 -8.98 -10.57 0.77
C LEU A 172 -8.01 -10.10 -0.33
N ILE A 173 -7.23 -9.03 -0.09
CA ILE A 173 -6.24 -8.52 -1.05
C ILE A 173 -5.17 -9.59 -1.35
N VAL A 174 -4.67 -10.27 -0.32
CA VAL A 174 -3.67 -11.33 -0.49
C VAL A 174 -4.25 -12.50 -1.29
N GLU A 175 -5.45 -12.97 -0.95
CA GLU A 175 -6.14 -14.05 -1.68
C GLU A 175 -6.38 -13.69 -3.15
N LEU A 176 -6.77 -12.46 -3.45
CA LEU A 176 -6.97 -11.99 -4.82
C LEU A 176 -5.66 -11.94 -5.61
N LYS A 177 -4.57 -11.50 -4.98
CA LYS A 177 -3.24 -11.53 -5.58
C LYS A 177 -2.81 -12.97 -5.90
N GLU A 178 -3.04 -13.92 -4.99
CA GLU A 178 -2.75 -15.35 -5.21
C GLU A 178 -3.58 -15.95 -6.35
N GLN A 179 -4.78 -15.43 -6.59
CA GLN A 179 -5.64 -15.78 -7.73
C GLN A 179 -5.18 -15.13 -9.06
N GLY A 180 -4.08 -14.37 -9.05
CA GLY A 180 -3.47 -13.79 -10.25
C GLY A 180 -3.93 -12.36 -10.59
N HIS A 181 -4.69 -11.71 -9.71
CA HIS A 181 -5.02 -10.30 -9.90
C HIS A 181 -3.81 -9.41 -9.63
N THR A 182 -3.68 -8.32 -10.37
CA THR A 182 -2.82 -7.18 -10.02
C THR A 182 -3.65 -6.19 -9.23
N ILE A 183 -3.16 -5.72 -8.09
CA ILE A 183 -3.92 -4.80 -7.24
C ILE A 183 -3.12 -3.51 -7.09
N ILE A 184 -3.74 -2.38 -7.41
CA ILE A 184 -3.19 -1.04 -7.18
C ILE A 184 -4.03 -0.42 -6.08
N MET A 185 -3.41 -0.06 -4.96
CA MET A 185 -4.13 0.55 -3.85
C MET A 185 -3.48 1.85 -3.39
N ALA A 186 -4.28 2.90 -3.23
CA ALA A 186 -3.81 4.09 -2.52
C ALA A 186 -4.04 3.91 -1.03
N SER A 187 -3.08 4.33 -0.22
CA SER A 187 -3.22 4.33 1.23
C SER A 187 -2.34 5.41 1.88
N HIS A 188 -2.79 5.90 3.02
CA HIS A 188 -1.98 6.70 3.94
C HIS A 188 -1.49 5.88 5.14
N LEU A 189 -1.92 4.61 5.27
CA LEU A 189 -1.56 3.68 6.35
C LEU A 189 -0.38 2.83 5.92
N LEU A 190 0.81 3.25 6.30
CA LEU A 190 2.08 2.62 5.90
C LEU A 190 2.21 1.18 6.39
N ASP A 191 1.77 0.91 7.63
CA ASP A 191 1.74 -0.44 8.21
C ASP A 191 0.91 -1.44 7.39
N GLU A 192 -0.18 -0.99 6.77
CA GLU A 192 -1.02 -1.85 5.96
C GLU A 192 -0.35 -2.18 4.62
N VAL A 193 0.32 -1.20 4.05
CA VAL A 193 1.07 -1.38 2.79
C VAL A 193 2.25 -2.32 2.98
N GLU A 194 3.00 -2.15 4.07
CA GLU A 194 4.11 -3.04 4.43
C GLU A 194 3.70 -4.51 4.51
N LYS A 195 2.45 -4.78 4.96
CA LYS A 195 1.96 -6.15 5.16
C LYS A 195 1.43 -6.81 3.90
N VAL A 196 0.99 -6.05 2.88
CA VAL A 196 0.32 -6.62 1.69
C VAL A 196 0.98 -6.25 0.37
N CYS A 197 1.66 -5.10 0.28
CA CYS A 197 2.22 -4.64 -0.98
C CYS A 197 3.58 -5.27 -1.26
N THR A 198 3.79 -5.63 -2.52
CA THR A 198 5.09 -6.07 -3.04
C THR A 198 5.90 -4.91 -3.57
N HIS A 199 5.24 -3.89 -4.12
CA HIS A 199 5.84 -2.68 -4.69
C HIS A 199 5.10 -1.46 -4.19
N ALA A 200 5.78 -0.31 -4.18
CA ALA A 200 5.17 0.94 -3.79
C ALA A 200 5.72 2.14 -4.58
N ALA A 201 4.91 3.20 -4.63
CA ALA A 201 5.31 4.55 -5.02
C ALA A 201 4.95 5.51 -3.88
N ILE A 202 5.88 6.31 -3.42
CA ILE A 202 5.69 7.29 -2.35
C ILE A 202 5.50 8.67 -2.97
N LEU A 203 4.35 9.30 -2.70
CA LEU A 203 4.01 10.65 -3.15
C LEU A 203 4.01 11.64 -1.98
N LYS A 204 4.59 12.84 -2.21
CA LYS A 204 4.52 14.00 -1.31
C LYS A 204 4.23 15.26 -2.12
N THR A 205 3.18 15.98 -1.79
CA THR A 205 2.81 17.26 -2.45
C THR A 205 2.89 17.20 -3.99
N GLY A 206 2.34 16.13 -4.58
CA GLY A 206 2.30 15.90 -6.01
C GLY A 206 3.59 15.38 -6.65
N ASN A 207 4.65 15.18 -5.88
CA ASN A 207 5.93 14.66 -6.37
C ASN A 207 6.09 13.18 -6.04
N LEU A 208 6.66 12.42 -6.96
CA LEU A 208 7.14 11.08 -6.69
C LEU A 208 8.48 11.17 -5.95
N ILE A 209 8.54 10.64 -4.74
CA ILE A 209 9.74 10.61 -3.92
C ILE A 209 10.58 9.38 -4.24
N THR A 210 9.95 8.20 -4.27
CA THR A 210 10.59 6.93 -4.63
C THR A 210 9.56 5.94 -5.13
N THR A 211 10.00 4.93 -5.88
CA THR A 211 9.19 3.79 -6.31
C THR A 211 10.06 2.56 -6.47
N GLY A 212 9.51 1.37 -6.19
CA GLY A 212 10.22 0.11 -6.32
C GLY A 212 9.59 -1.00 -5.49
N ASP A 213 10.34 -2.07 -5.30
CA ASP A 213 9.98 -3.15 -4.39
C ASP A 213 9.93 -2.63 -2.94
N VAL A 214 8.88 -3.00 -2.18
CA VAL A 214 8.71 -2.55 -0.80
C VAL A 214 9.89 -3.00 0.07
N ALA A 215 10.37 -4.24 -0.13
CA ALA A 215 11.51 -4.73 0.62
C ALA A 215 12.79 -3.92 0.31
N GLU A 216 12.98 -3.46 -0.94
CA GLU A 216 14.11 -2.60 -1.30
C GLU A 216 13.98 -1.20 -0.72
N ILE A 217 12.78 -0.60 -0.79
CA ILE A 217 12.51 0.72 -0.19
C ILE A 217 12.78 0.72 1.31
N MET A 218 12.49 -0.40 1.99
CA MET A 218 12.70 -0.57 3.45
C MET A 218 14.15 -0.93 3.83
N MET A 219 14.93 -1.46 2.89
CA MET A 219 16.18 -2.15 3.18
C MET A 219 17.45 -1.31 2.97
N ASP A 220 17.40 0.01 3.06
CA ASP A 220 18.65 0.80 2.88
C ASP A 220 19.65 0.69 4.03
N GLU A 221 19.22 0.25 5.22
CA GLU A 221 20.06 0.21 6.42
C GLU A 221 19.70 -0.95 7.34
N ASP A 222 20.73 -1.53 7.95
CA ASP A 222 20.61 -2.47 9.07
C ASP A 222 20.64 -1.67 10.37
N ILE A 223 19.61 -1.83 11.22
CA ILE A 223 19.58 -1.23 12.57
C ILE A 223 19.85 -2.32 13.58
N VAL A 224 20.95 -2.24 14.29
CA VAL A 224 21.25 -3.14 15.41
C VAL A 224 20.87 -2.46 16.72
N GLU A 225 19.93 -3.06 17.45
CA GLU A 225 19.48 -2.60 18.77
C GLU A 225 20.17 -3.42 19.85
N LEU A 226 20.82 -2.73 20.79
CA LEU A 226 21.61 -3.31 21.86
C LEU A 226 21.13 -2.80 23.23
N SER A 227 21.23 -3.67 24.24
CA SER A 227 21.08 -3.30 25.64
C SER A 227 22.19 -3.96 26.50
N ALA A 228 22.52 -3.34 27.59
CA ALA A 228 23.42 -3.87 28.63
C ALA A 228 22.94 -3.37 30.01
N ALA A 229 23.46 -3.96 31.07
CA ALA A 229 23.18 -3.51 32.43
C ALA A 229 23.65 -2.06 32.67
N ASP A 230 24.82 -1.70 32.13
CA ASP A 230 25.28 -0.31 32.07
C ASP A 230 25.19 0.22 30.63
N ILE A 231 24.15 0.97 30.38
CA ILE A 231 23.86 1.53 29.06
C ILE A 231 24.83 2.67 28.70
N ASN A 232 25.34 3.39 29.68
CA ASN A 232 26.29 4.47 29.46
C ASN A 232 27.64 3.92 29.01
N ALA A 233 28.13 2.86 29.68
CA ALA A 233 29.32 2.14 29.27
C ALA A 233 29.16 1.57 27.85
N LEU A 234 28.01 0.96 27.54
CA LEU A 234 27.68 0.46 26.20
C LEU A 234 27.71 1.57 25.15
N SER A 235 27.04 2.69 25.42
CA SER A 235 26.97 3.84 24.50
C SER A 235 28.39 4.41 24.24
N SER A 236 29.22 4.49 25.28
CA SER A 236 30.58 5.03 25.19
C SER A 236 31.48 4.22 24.26
N ILE A 237 31.45 2.88 24.40
CA ILE A 237 32.29 2.00 23.56
C ILE A 237 31.82 1.92 22.11
N LEU A 238 30.54 2.18 21.85
CA LEU A 238 29.95 2.04 20.53
C LEU A 238 29.94 3.33 19.69
N GLN A 239 30.40 4.49 20.27
CA GLN A 239 30.32 5.80 19.57
C GLN A 239 30.94 5.82 18.17
N HIS A 240 31.90 4.95 17.89
CA HIS A 240 32.59 4.85 16.59
C HIS A 240 32.36 3.53 15.87
N PHE A 241 31.34 2.77 16.32
CA PHE A 241 31.01 1.46 15.74
C PHE A 241 29.80 1.59 14.83
N GLY A 242 30.01 1.56 13.51
CA GLY A 242 28.95 1.70 12.53
C GLY A 242 28.86 3.10 11.88
N LYS A 243 27.79 3.34 11.14
CA LYS A 243 27.55 4.58 10.41
C LYS A 243 27.11 5.70 11.35
N GLU A 244 26.15 5.39 12.21
CA GLU A 244 25.58 6.30 13.20
C GLU A 244 25.18 5.51 14.45
N VAL A 245 25.31 6.11 15.61
CA VAL A 245 24.95 5.52 16.90
C VAL A 245 23.97 6.44 17.63
N PHE A 246 22.82 5.92 18.02
CA PHE A 246 21.76 6.64 18.72
C PHE A 246 21.42 5.98 20.04
N PHE A 247 21.11 6.78 21.03
CA PHE A 247 20.55 6.33 22.29
C PHE A 247 19.03 6.56 22.31
N ASP A 248 18.24 5.49 22.48
CA ASP A 248 16.78 5.55 22.69
C ASP A 248 16.50 5.56 24.20
N GLU A 249 16.34 6.77 24.78
CA GLU A 249 16.07 6.95 26.21
C GLU A 249 14.80 6.22 26.68
N LYS A 250 13.76 6.16 25.83
CA LYS A 250 12.48 5.54 26.20
C LYS A 250 12.59 4.03 26.37
N LYS A 251 13.43 3.40 25.56
CA LYS A 251 13.63 1.94 25.58
C LYS A 251 14.87 1.52 26.34
N ASN A 252 15.70 2.48 26.72
CA ASN A 252 17.03 2.23 27.32
C ASN A 252 17.88 1.29 26.45
N THR A 253 17.97 1.60 25.15
CA THR A 253 18.72 0.84 24.14
C THR A 253 19.64 1.74 23.35
N VAL A 254 20.76 1.18 22.88
CA VAL A 254 21.64 1.80 21.89
C VAL A 254 21.29 1.21 20.51
N GLN A 255 21.14 2.07 19.52
CA GLN A 255 20.91 1.66 18.13
C GLN A 255 22.10 2.06 17.27
N ILE A 256 22.61 1.11 16.50
CA ILE A 256 23.71 1.33 15.54
C ILE A 256 23.15 1.14 14.14
N ILE A 257 23.39 2.10 13.26
CA ILE A 257 23.02 2.01 11.85
C ILE A 257 24.22 1.57 11.03
N PHE A 258 24.01 0.53 10.23
CA PHE A 258 24.98 0.00 9.29
C PHE A 258 24.44 0.11 7.85
N PRO A 259 25.31 0.20 6.83
CA PRO A 259 24.91 -0.05 5.46
C PRO A 259 24.31 -1.45 5.34
N LYS A 260 23.31 -1.60 4.46
CA LYS A 260 22.59 -2.86 4.24
C LYS A 260 23.51 -4.08 4.12
N GLY A 261 23.22 -5.11 4.89
CA GLY A 261 23.95 -6.40 4.84
C GLY A 261 25.36 -6.36 5.40
N THR A 262 25.75 -5.25 6.06
CA THR A 262 27.10 -5.12 6.62
C THR A 262 27.14 -5.28 8.14
N ALA A 263 25.99 -5.35 8.80
CA ALA A 263 25.90 -5.57 10.25
C ALA A 263 26.31 -7.01 10.59
N LYS A 264 27.44 -7.18 11.27
CA LYS A 264 27.93 -8.47 11.72
C LYS A 264 27.70 -8.60 13.22
N MET A 265 26.63 -9.29 13.58
CA MET A 265 26.17 -9.42 14.97
C MET A 265 27.23 -10.07 15.86
N GLU A 266 27.97 -11.04 15.34
CA GLU A 266 29.04 -11.74 16.04
C GLU A 266 30.21 -10.80 16.39
N GLU A 267 30.65 -9.97 15.43
CA GLU A 267 31.72 -8.98 15.65
C GLU A 267 31.31 -7.93 16.68
N ILE A 268 30.06 -7.47 16.63
CA ILE A 268 29.52 -6.50 17.60
C ILE A 268 29.50 -7.10 19.00
N ASN A 269 29.01 -8.33 19.16
CA ASN A 269 28.97 -9.02 20.46
C ASN A 269 30.37 -9.22 21.04
N GLN A 270 31.29 -9.70 20.20
CA GLN A 270 32.69 -9.91 20.60
C GLN A 270 33.39 -8.60 21.00
N TYR A 271 33.12 -7.52 20.27
CA TYR A 271 33.66 -6.20 20.58
C TYR A 271 33.18 -5.70 21.95
N CYS A 272 31.85 -5.78 22.22
CA CYS A 272 31.29 -5.39 23.51
C CYS A 272 31.90 -6.21 24.65
N PHE A 273 32.00 -7.53 24.48
CA PHE A 273 32.59 -8.44 25.49
C PHE A 273 34.06 -8.11 25.79
N ASN A 274 34.86 -7.90 24.75
CA ASN A 274 36.28 -7.56 24.89
C ASN A 274 36.52 -6.20 25.59
N ASN A 275 35.52 -5.29 25.51
CA ASN A 275 35.55 -4.01 26.22
C ASN A 275 34.84 -4.05 27.59
N GLY A 276 34.55 -5.25 28.12
CA GLY A 276 34.01 -5.44 29.47
C GLY A 276 32.48 -5.22 29.58
N VAL A 277 31.77 -5.12 28.46
CA VAL A 277 30.34 -4.94 28.45
C VAL A 277 29.63 -6.22 28.00
N VAL A 278 28.81 -6.79 28.89
CA VAL A 278 27.97 -7.96 28.59
C VAL A 278 26.60 -7.48 28.10
N LEU A 279 26.26 -7.87 26.89
CA LEU A 279 24.96 -7.51 26.29
C LEU A 279 23.82 -8.32 26.90
N THR A 280 22.72 -7.66 27.24
CA THR A 280 21.47 -8.30 27.64
C THR A 280 20.52 -8.46 26.46
N GLN A 281 20.72 -7.65 25.40
CA GLN A 281 20.00 -7.74 24.15
C GLN A 281 20.90 -7.38 22.96
N LEU A 282 20.76 -8.11 21.88
CA LEU A 282 21.38 -7.83 20.59
C LEU A 282 20.45 -8.29 19.48
N VAL A 283 19.81 -7.36 18.78
CA VAL A 283 18.75 -7.66 17.79
C VAL A 283 18.97 -6.85 16.52
N LEU A 284 18.96 -7.52 15.38
CA LEU A 284 18.89 -6.86 14.07
C LEU A 284 17.42 -6.46 13.80
N ARG A 285 17.18 -5.17 13.74
CA ARG A 285 15.87 -4.60 13.40
C ARG A 285 15.83 -4.20 11.93
N LYS A 286 14.75 -4.54 11.25
CA LYS A 286 14.42 -3.95 9.95
C LYS A 286 13.76 -2.60 10.18
N LYS A 287 14.17 -1.58 9.43
CA LYS A 287 13.51 -0.27 9.47
C LYS A 287 12.07 -0.44 9.00
N ARG A 288 11.10 0.12 9.73
CA ARG A 288 9.70 0.10 9.30
C ARG A 288 9.49 1.10 8.17
N LEU A 289 8.58 0.79 7.25
CA LEU A 289 8.21 1.67 6.14
C LEU A 289 7.80 3.07 6.63
N GLU A 290 7.19 3.15 7.82
CA GLU A 290 6.80 4.41 8.46
C GLU A 290 8.01 5.30 8.80
N ALA A 291 9.05 4.75 9.40
CA ALA A 291 10.27 5.49 9.71
C ALA A 291 10.96 5.99 8.44
N ARG A 292 11.04 5.13 7.42
CA ARG A 292 11.61 5.48 6.11
C ARG A 292 10.79 6.55 5.40
N PHE A 293 9.47 6.45 5.47
CA PHE A 293 8.56 7.45 4.92
C PHE A 293 8.79 8.83 5.55
N PHE A 294 8.88 8.91 6.88
CA PHE A 294 9.14 10.18 7.58
C PHE A 294 10.47 10.79 7.18
N GLU A 295 11.53 10.02 7.03
CA GLU A 295 12.82 10.52 6.55
C GLU A 295 12.74 11.08 5.14
N LEU A 296 12.14 10.33 4.21
CA LEU A 296 11.97 10.74 2.81
C LEU A 296 11.03 11.93 2.66
N THR A 297 10.14 12.15 3.65
CA THR A 297 9.14 13.22 3.57
C THR A 297 9.44 14.43 4.45
N ASN A 298 10.40 14.37 5.37
CA ASN A 298 10.76 15.50 6.26
C ASN A 298 12.01 16.27 5.81
N ASN A 299 12.68 15.79 4.75
CA ASN A 299 13.78 16.51 4.10
C ASN A 299 13.24 17.44 2.97
#